data_650bc424d29e2cfe96616652a3cde02d
#
_entry.id   650bc424d29e2cfe96616652a3cde02d
#
_cell.length_a   1.000
_cell.length_b   1.000
_cell.length_c   1.000
_cell.angle_alpha   90.00
_cell.angle_beta   90.00
_cell.angle_gamma   90.00
#
_symmetry.space_group_name_H-M   'P 1'
#
loop_
_entity.id
_entity.type
_entity.pdbx_description
1 polymer ?
#
loop_
_entity_poly.entity_id
_entity_poly.type
_entity_poly.pdbx_seq_one_letter_code
_entity_poly.pdbx_strand_id
1 'polypeptide(L)'
;MVEFTRLVVVEFTRLVVVEFTRLVEVKMLYIESSIKKYLEDLSAKLPAPGGGSVAALVGALAAGLGSMVCNFTIGNEKFASQEETKGVLSMVAGLQEELCKLVDEDTKVYGKVNLAYRLPKNTEEEKVRRALAIQKALKQAIPVPMRIAQVSYQLLETSLQLLEIGNPMLITDTGMVAILAYAALESARLNVEINLSSITDEEFVKQKRAVLNPLMEKGKAIKDEVVKKVEEKI
;
A
#
# COMPACT_ATOMS: atom_id res chain seq x y z
N MET A 1 1.56 -35.47 46.53
CA MET A 1 2.62 -34.45 46.30
C MET A 1 3.14 -34.45 44.88
N VAL A 2 3.51 -35.57 44.30
CA VAL A 2 4.10 -35.66 42.94
C VAL A 2 3.10 -35.23 41.84
N GLU A 3 1.83 -35.59 41.95
CA GLU A 3 0.78 -35.22 40.95
C GLU A 3 0.46 -33.73 40.95
N PHE A 4 0.39 -33.09 42.10
CA PHE A 4 0.16 -31.66 42.26
C PHE A 4 1.30 -30.83 41.65
N THR A 5 2.55 -31.26 41.89
CA THR A 5 3.73 -30.62 41.31
C THR A 5 3.73 -30.75 39.77
N ARG A 6 3.27 -31.89 39.23
CA ARG A 6 3.19 -32.13 37.79
C ARG A 6 2.12 -31.26 37.13
N LEU A 7 0.97 -31.06 37.76
CA LEU A 7 -0.09 -30.15 37.27
C LEU A 7 0.38 -28.69 37.26
N VAL A 8 1.02 -28.24 38.33
CA VAL A 8 1.52 -26.85 38.42
C VAL A 8 2.62 -26.59 37.41
N VAL A 9 3.52 -27.54 37.15
CA VAL A 9 4.56 -27.39 36.11
C VAL A 9 3.97 -27.36 34.71
N VAL A 10 2.95 -28.19 34.41
CA VAL A 10 2.29 -28.19 33.10
C VAL A 10 1.53 -26.88 32.86
N GLU A 11 0.78 -26.38 33.84
CA GLU A 11 0.05 -25.13 33.76
C GLU A 11 0.99 -23.92 33.61
N PHE A 12 2.08 -23.88 34.39
CA PHE A 12 3.10 -22.83 34.29
C PHE A 12 3.82 -22.87 32.94
N THR A 13 4.17 -24.04 32.41
CA THR A 13 4.78 -24.19 31.08
C THR A 13 3.81 -23.74 29.98
N ARG A 14 2.53 -24.08 30.10
CA ARG A 14 1.49 -23.64 29.17
C ARG A 14 1.30 -22.14 29.19
N LEU A 15 1.26 -21.51 30.36
CA LEU A 15 1.20 -20.05 30.53
C LEU A 15 2.44 -19.35 29.97
N VAL A 16 3.63 -19.86 30.27
CA VAL A 16 4.90 -19.32 29.78
C VAL A 16 5.01 -19.47 28.25
N VAL A 17 4.59 -20.61 27.69
CA VAL A 17 4.58 -20.81 26.22
C VAL A 17 3.55 -19.91 25.55
N VAL A 18 2.34 -19.76 26.12
CA VAL A 18 1.32 -18.86 25.57
C VAL A 18 1.76 -17.41 25.67
N GLU A 19 2.32 -16.97 26.81
CA GLU A 19 2.83 -15.61 26.99
C GLU A 19 4.07 -15.34 26.10
N PHE A 20 4.99 -16.32 26.00
CA PHE A 20 6.14 -16.24 25.10
C PHE A 20 5.72 -16.24 23.64
N THR A 21 4.73 -17.05 23.23
CA THR A 21 4.16 -17.01 21.87
C THR A 21 3.48 -15.66 21.60
N ARG A 22 2.84 -15.05 22.59
CA ARG A 22 2.22 -13.75 22.53
C ARG A 22 3.23 -12.60 22.50
N LEU A 23 4.35 -12.74 23.20
CA LEU A 23 5.50 -11.80 23.20
C LEU A 23 6.39 -11.98 21.96
N VAL A 24 6.43 -13.18 21.37
CA VAL A 24 7.19 -13.54 20.15
C VAL A 24 6.31 -13.53 18.90
N GLU A 25 5.05 -13.14 18.98
CA GLU A 25 4.35 -12.59 17.80
C GLU A 25 5.02 -11.26 17.42
N VAL A 26 6.28 -11.33 17.00
CA VAL A 26 6.82 -10.42 16.01
C VAL A 26 5.84 -10.53 14.85
N LYS A 27 4.91 -9.58 14.76
CA LYS A 27 3.89 -9.56 13.74
C LYS A 27 4.64 -9.51 12.42
N MET A 28 4.85 -10.69 11.83
CA MET A 28 5.59 -10.85 10.58
C MET A 28 4.94 -9.91 9.56
N LEU A 29 5.75 -9.02 8.99
CA LEU A 29 5.25 -8.06 7.99
C LEU A 29 4.77 -8.85 6.76
N TYR A 30 3.68 -8.44 6.18
CA TYR A 30 3.18 -9.07 4.96
C TYR A 30 4.18 -8.99 3.81
N ILE A 31 4.92 -7.89 3.74
CA ILE A 31 5.95 -7.71 2.70
C ILE A 31 7.12 -8.71 2.85
N GLU A 32 7.34 -9.24 4.03
CA GLU A 32 8.37 -10.26 4.32
C GLU A 32 7.80 -11.68 4.26
N SER A 33 6.48 -11.82 4.10
CA SER A 33 5.79 -13.10 3.97
C SER A 33 5.89 -13.66 2.56
N SER A 34 5.57 -14.96 2.40
CA SER A 34 5.39 -15.50 1.07
C SER A 34 4.14 -14.90 0.39
N ILE A 35 4.19 -14.74 -0.94
CA ILE A 35 3.02 -14.34 -1.75
C ILE A 35 1.83 -15.25 -1.45
N LYS A 36 2.07 -16.56 -1.30
CA LYS A 36 1.03 -17.54 -0.96
C LYS A 36 0.33 -17.18 0.35
N LYS A 37 1.10 -16.89 1.40
CA LYS A 37 0.57 -16.51 2.71
C LYS A 37 -0.25 -15.23 2.64
N TYR A 38 0.24 -14.21 1.91
CA TYR A 38 -0.50 -12.98 1.67
C TYR A 38 -1.86 -13.24 1.01
N LEU A 39 -1.89 -14.07 -0.04
CA LEU A 39 -3.12 -14.39 -0.78
C LEU A 39 -4.10 -15.22 0.06
N GLU A 40 -3.60 -16.15 0.87
CA GLU A 40 -4.42 -16.95 1.80
C GLU A 40 -5.12 -16.03 2.81
N ASP A 41 -4.39 -15.09 3.41
CA ASP A 41 -4.97 -14.16 4.38
C ASP A 41 -5.91 -13.13 3.73
N LEU A 42 -5.56 -12.63 2.54
CA LEU A 42 -6.41 -11.71 1.78
C LEU A 42 -7.77 -12.33 1.44
N SER A 43 -7.81 -13.62 1.11
CA SER A 43 -9.04 -14.33 0.77
C SER A 43 -9.82 -14.83 1.99
N ALA A 44 -9.23 -14.77 3.18
CA ALA A 44 -9.86 -15.22 4.40
C ALA A 44 -10.81 -14.17 5.00
N LYS A 45 -11.65 -14.58 5.97
CA LYS A 45 -12.48 -13.67 6.75
C LYS A 45 -11.65 -12.98 7.84
N LEU A 46 -10.59 -12.28 7.43
CA LEU A 46 -9.70 -11.53 8.29
C LEU A 46 -9.90 -10.02 8.11
N PRO A 47 -9.63 -9.20 9.13
CA PRO A 47 -9.75 -7.75 9.03
C PRO A 47 -8.66 -7.12 8.14
N ALA A 48 -7.55 -7.81 7.91
CA ALA A 48 -6.40 -7.40 7.10
C ALA A 48 -5.65 -8.67 6.60
N PRO A 49 -4.95 -8.61 5.45
CA PRO A 49 -4.81 -7.46 4.57
C PRO A 49 -6.10 -7.12 3.82
N GLY A 50 -6.22 -5.89 3.32
CA GLY A 50 -7.39 -5.42 2.58
C GLY A 50 -7.01 -4.57 1.37
N GLY A 51 -7.98 -3.82 0.84
CA GLY A 51 -7.83 -3.08 -0.41
C GLY A 51 -6.69 -2.06 -0.43
N GLY A 52 -6.38 -1.39 0.70
CA GLY A 52 -5.27 -0.45 0.76
C GLY A 52 -3.91 -1.14 0.70
N SER A 53 -3.74 -2.25 1.42
CA SER A 53 -2.55 -3.10 1.32
C SER A 53 -2.36 -3.64 -0.11
N VAL A 54 -3.44 -4.08 -0.78
CA VAL A 54 -3.41 -4.51 -2.19
C VAL A 54 -3.00 -3.36 -3.11
N ALA A 55 -3.54 -2.15 -2.93
CA ALA A 55 -3.17 -0.99 -3.72
C ALA A 55 -1.66 -0.68 -3.61
N ALA A 56 -1.10 -0.74 -2.40
CA ALA A 56 0.33 -0.55 -2.17
C ALA A 56 1.17 -1.65 -2.86
N LEU A 57 0.76 -2.91 -2.76
CA LEU A 57 1.45 -4.03 -3.38
C LEU A 57 1.44 -3.93 -4.91
N VAL A 58 0.31 -3.56 -5.51
CA VAL A 58 0.20 -3.34 -6.98
C VAL A 58 1.13 -2.22 -7.41
N GLY A 59 1.21 -1.13 -6.66
CA GLY A 59 2.16 -0.05 -6.92
C GLY A 59 3.63 -0.51 -6.79
N ALA A 60 3.94 -1.34 -5.78
CA ALA A 60 5.29 -1.90 -5.60
C ALA A 60 5.69 -2.83 -6.78
N LEU A 61 4.74 -3.59 -7.33
CA LEU A 61 4.97 -4.39 -8.55
C LEU A 61 5.25 -3.50 -9.78
N ALA A 62 4.50 -2.39 -9.94
CA ALA A 62 4.77 -1.42 -10.98
C ALA A 62 6.18 -0.85 -10.87
N ALA A 63 6.61 -0.47 -9.67
CA ALA A 63 7.97 0.02 -9.40
C ALA A 63 9.03 -1.04 -9.69
N GLY A 64 8.77 -2.31 -9.34
CA GLY A 64 9.65 -3.43 -9.64
C GLY A 64 9.89 -3.59 -11.15
N LEU A 65 8.83 -3.52 -11.96
CA LEU A 65 8.95 -3.53 -13.43
C LEU A 65 9.74 -2.31 -13.94
N GLY A 66 9.48 -1.11 -13.42
CA GLY A 66 10.23 0.08 -13.77
C GLY A 66 11.74 -0.06 -13.47
N SER A 67 12.08 -0.62 -12.31
CA SER A 67 13.47 -0.95 -11.95
C SER A 67 14.08 -1.97 -12.89
N MET A 68 13.33 -2.97 -13.30
CA MET A 68 13.76 -3.99 -14.28
C MET A 68 14.07 -3.33 -15.62
N VAL A 69 13.21 -2.47 -16.15
CA VAL A 69 13.45 -1.74 -17.41
C VAL A 69 14.74 -0.93 -17.32
N CYS A 70 14.98 -0.20 -16.25
CA CYS A 70 16.23 0.54 -16.03
C CYS A 70 17.44 -0.38 -16.01
N ASN A 71 17.38 -1.49 -15.27
CA ASN A 71 18.51 -2.42 -15.14
C ASN A 71 18.90 -3.08 -16.50
N PHE A 72 17.91 -3.38 -17.35
CA PHE A 72 18.16 -3.88 -18.71
C PHE A 72 18.55 -2.79 -19.72
N THR A 73 18.46 -1.52 -19.33
CA THR A 73 18.92 -0.37 -20.15
C THR A 73 20.37 -0.02 -19.81
N ILE A 74 20.74 -0.06 -18.52
CA ILE A 74 22.08 0.24 -18.03
C ILE A 74 23.12 -0.74 -18.63
N GLY A 75 24.27 -0.20 -19.04
CA GLY A 75 25.34 -0.98 -19.65
C GLY A 75 25.22 -1.15 -21.17
N ASN A 76 24.16 -0.67 -21.78
CA ASN A 76 24.02 -0.66 -23.25
C ASN A 76 24.10 0.78 -23.77
N GLU A 77 25.25 1.12 -24.35
CA GLU A 77 25.55 2.47 -24.85
C GLU A 77 24.67 2.89 -26.05
N LYS A 78 23.90 1.95 -26.63
CA LYS A 78 22.95 2.25 -27.73
C LYS A 78 21.66 2.90 -27.23
N PHE A 79 21.40 2.84 -25.94
CA PHE A 79 20.22 3.44 -25.33
C PHE A 79 20.56 4.78 -24.68
N ALA A 80 19.61 5.37 -23.95
CA ALA A 80 19.72 6.68 -23.35
C ALA A 80 20.96 6.86 -22.44
N SER A 81 21.17 8.10 -22.00
CA SER A 81 22.23 8.44 -21.05
C SER A 81 22.23 7.52 -19.84
N GLN A 82 23.37 6.88 -19.58
CA GLN A 82 23.55 5.94 -18.46
C GLN A 82 23.30 6.64 -17.12
N GLU A 83 23.69 7.91 -16.96
CA GLU A 83 23.49 8.68 -15.72
C GLU A 83 22.01 8.99 -15.50
N GLU A 84 21.28 9.35 -16.55
CA GLU A 84 19.83 9.58 -16.48
C GLU A 84 19.09 8.29 -16.06
N THR A 85 19.43 7.17 -16.69
CA THR A 85 18.81 5.87 -16.36
C THR A 85 19.11 5.45 -14.91
N LYS A 86 20.32 5.69 -14.40
CA LYS A 86 20.65 5.44 -12.98
C LYS A 86 19.86 6.35 -12.04
N GLY A 87 19.64 7.61 -12.42
CA GLY A 87 18.80 8.55 -11.67
C GLY A 87 17.37 8.04 -11.55
N VAL A 88 16.77 7.61 -12.67
CA VAL A 88 15.43 7.02 -12.71
C VAL A 88 15.37 5.72 -11.89
N LEU A 89 16.36 4.83 -12.02
CA LEU A 89 16.44 3.60 -11.21
C LEU A 89 16.44 3.90 -9.71
N SER A 90 17.26 4.86 -9.27
CA SER A 90 17.33 5.25 -7.86
C SER A 90 15.98 5.76 -7.34
N MET A 91 15.29 6.60 -8.14
CA MET A 91 13.98 7.12 -7.81
C MET A 91 12.93 5.99 -7.69
N VAL A 92 12.85 5.14 -8.71
CA VAL A 92 11.87 4.03 -8.74
C VAL A 92 12.11 3.04 -7.60
N ALA A 93 13.37 2.72 -7.29
CA ALA A 93 13.71 1.85 -6.16
C ALA A 93 13.26 2.46 -4.81
N GLY A 94 13.42 3.77 -4.63
CA GLY A 94 12.90 4.46 -3.45
C GLY A 94 11.38 4.42 -3.34
N LEU A 95 10.67 4.61 -4.47
CA LEU A 95 9.21 4.50 -4.52
C LEU A 95 8.74 3.07 -4.23
N GLN A 96 9.46 2.05 -4.71
CA GLN A 96 9.18 0.64 -4.41
C GLN A 96 9.33 0.36 -2.91
N GLU A 97 10.43 0.79 -2.30
CA GLU A 97 10.66 0.60 -0.86
C GLU A 97 9.56 1.26 -0.02
N GLU A 98 9.13 2.46 -0.41
CA GLU A 98 8.04 3.15 0.28
C GLU A 98 6.71 2.39 0.16
N LEU A 99 6.34 1.96 -1.05
CA LEU A 99 5.12 1.17 -1.27
C LEU A 99 5.14 -0.15 -0.50
N CYS A 100 6.29 -0.83 -0.42
CA CYS A 100 6.46 -2.02 0.40
C CYS A 100 6.16 -1.75 1.88
N LYS A 101 6.60 -0.62 2.43
CA LYS A 101 6.27 -0.21 3.81
C LYS A 101 4.77 0.07 3.97
N LEU A 102 4.16 0.71 2.98
CA LEU A 102 2.73 1.05 2.98
C LEU A 102 1.80 -0.18 2.94
N VAL A 103 2.26 -1.34 2.41
CA VAL A 103 1.53 -2.62 2.48
C VAL A 103 1.15 -2.96 3.92
N ASP A 104 2.10 -2.82 4.84
CA ASP A 104 1.90 -3.15 6.26
C ASP A 104 1.35 -2.00 7.10
N GLU A 105 1.62 -0.76 6.70
CA GLU A 105 1.08 0.41 7.38
C GLU A 105 -0.45 0.49 7.23
N ASP A 106 -1.00 0.15 6.05
CA ASP A 106 -2.44 0.08 5.83
C ASP A 106 -3.12 -0.87 6.82
N THR A 107 -2.54 -2.05 7.02
CA THR A 107 -3.10 -3.04 7.96
C THR A 107 -3.13 -2.52 9.41
N LYS A 108 -2.12 -1.74 9.81
CA LYS A 108 -2.01 -1.16 11.15
C LYS A 108 -3.06 -0.06 11.38
N VAL A 109 -3.24 0.85 10.40
CA VAL A 109 -4.20 1.94 10.56
C VAL A 109 -5.65 1.45 10.50
N TYR A 110 -5.95 0.47 9.64
CA TYR A 110 -7.26 -0.18 9.61
C TYR A 110 -7.61 -0.82 10.96
N GLY A 111 -6.63 -1.46 11.62
CA GLY A 111 -6.81 -2.03 12.96
C GLY A 111 -7.31 -0.98 13.98
N LYS A 112 -6.75 0.24 13.94
CA LYS A 112 -7.18 1.34 14.83
C LYS A 112 -8.61 1.80 14.54
N VAL A 113 -8.99 1.91 13.27
CA VAL A 113 -10.36 2.25 12.86
C VAL A 113 -11.35 1.19 13.37
N ASN A 114 -11.03 -0.09 13.15
CA ASN A 114 -11.87 -1.20 13.61
C ASN A 114 -12.05 -1.21 15.14
N LEU A 115 -11.00 -0.93 15.91
CA LEU A 115 -11.08 -0.78 17.36
C LEU A 115 -12.01 0.35 17.78
N ALA A 116 -11.96 1.50 17.11
CA ALA A 116 -12.85 2.62 17.40
C ALA A 116 -14.33 2.27 17.16
N TYR A 117 -14.62 1.51 16.09
CA TYR A 117 -15.98 1.03 15.80
C TYR A 117 -16.51 0.00 16.81
N ARG A 118 -15.63 -0.70 17.53
CA ARG A 118 -16.00 -1.69 18.56
C ARG A 118 -16.22 -1.09 19.94
N LEU A 119 -15.98 0.20 20.15
CA LEU A 119 -16.23 0.85 21.43
C LEU A 119 -17.69 0.73 21.86
N PRO A 120 -17.99 0.65 23.17
CA PRO A 120 -19.35 0.59 23.70
C PRO A 120 -20.23 1.74 23.24
N LYS A 121 -21.55 1.51 23.17
CA LYS A 121 -22.57 2.48 22.72
C LYS A 121 -23.90 2.36 23.47
N ASN A 122 -23.86 1.90 24.73
CA ASN A 122 -25.04 1.61 25.52
C ASN A 122 -25.61 2.88 26.20
N THR A 123 -24.74 3.83 26.58
CA THR A 123 -25.13 5.12 27.18
C THR A 123 -24.87 6.28 26.22
N GLU A 124 -25.48 7.43 26.45
CA GLU A 124 -25.24 8.62 25.62
C GLU A 124 -23.77 9.09 25.72
N GLU A 125 -23.15 8.99 26.86
CA GLU A 125 -21.72 9.29 27.03
C GLU A 125 -20.82 8.35 26.21
N GLU A 126 -21.14 7.06 26.20
CA GLU A 126 -20.44 6.07 25.40
C GLU A 126 -20.59 6.34 23.89
N LYS A 127 -21.81 6.70 23.45
CA LYS A 127 -22.07 7.07 22.05
C LYS A 127 -21.23 8.27 21.63
N VAL A 128 -21.19 9.33 22.44
CA VAL A 128 -20.39 10.53 22.17
C VAL A 128 -18.89 10.17 22.11
N ARG A 129 -18.38 9.44 23.10
CA ARG A 129 -16.97 9.01 23.14
C ARG A 129 -16.61 8.17 21.92
N ARG A 130 -17.47 7.23 21.56
CA ARG A 130 -17.29 6.38 20.38
C ARG A 130 -17.28 7.19 19.09
N ALA A 131 -18.21 8.14 18.91
CA ALA A 131 -18.26 9.00 17.74
C ALA A 131 -16.96 9.81 17.58
N LEU A 132 -16.48 10.44 18.65
CA LEU A 132 -15.22 11.18 18.64
C LEU A 132 -14.02 10.28 18.32
N ALA A 133 -13.96 9.07 18.87
CA ALA A 133 -12.90 8.11 18.61
C ALA A 133 -12.90 7.66 17.15
N ILE A 134 -14.07 7.41 16.55
CA ILE A 134 -14.22 7.06 15.13
C ILE A 134 -13.73 8.21 14.25
N GLN A 135 -14.18 9.44 14.48
CA GLN A 135 -13.74 10.60 13.69
C GLN A 135 -12.22 10.79 13.76
N LYS A 136 -11.64 10.65 14.95
CA LYS A 136 -10.19 10.72 15.13
C LYS A 136 -9.46 9.59 14.36
N ALA A 137 -9.92 8.35 14.49
CA ALA A 137 -9.30 7.19 13.84
C ALA A 137 -9.38 7.30 12.31
N LEU A 138 -10.52 7.71 11.76
CA LEU A 138 -10.70 7.92 10.32
C LEU A 138 -9.75 8.99 9.78
N LYS A 139 -9.65 10.16 10.44
CA LYS A 139 -8.71 11.22 10.03
C LYS A 139 -7.25 10.74 10.07
N GLN A 140 -6.90 9.92 11.07
CA GLN A 140 -5.56 9.34 11.19
C GLN A 140 -5.28 8.22 10.18
N ALA A 141 -6.30 7.61 9.59
CA ALA A 141 -6.15 6.58 8.57
C ALA A 141 -5.95 7.16 7.15
N ILE A 142 -6.43 8.37 6.87
CA ILE A 142 -6.34 9.02 5.55
C ILE A 142 -4.89 9.15 5.01
N PRO A 143 -3.86 9.50 5.79
CA PRO A 143 -2.51 9.69 5.27
C PRO A 143 -1.96 8.49 4.50
N VAL A 144 -2.24 7.26 4.92
CA VAL A 144 -1.69 6.05 4.28
C VAL A 144 -2.21 5.87 2.86
N PRO A 145 -3.53 5.76 2.58
CA PRO A 145 -4.01 5.63 1.22
C PRO A 145 -3.75 6.89 0.37
N MET A 146 -3.71 8.09 0.96
CA MET A 146 -3.28 9.30 0.25
C MET A 146 -1.82 9.19 -0.22
N ARG A 147 -0.94 8.64 0.61
CA ARG A 147 0.47 8.46 0.24
C ARG A 147 0.63 7.39 -0.83
N ILE A 148 -0.11 6.28 -0.76
CA ILE A 148 -0.16 5.28 -1.85
C ILE A 148 -0.57 5.95 -3.17
N ALA A 149 -1.60 6.79 -3.17
CA ALA A 149 -2.04 7.52 -4.35
C ALA A 149 -0.94 8.43 -4.92
N GLN A 150 -0.26 9.20 -4.07
CA GLN A 150 0.82 10.11 -4.48
C GLN A 150 2.02 9.36 -5.07
N VAL A 151 2.46 8.27 -4.43
CA VAL A 151 3.58 7.46 -4.91
C VAL A 151 3.23 6.77 -6.23
N SER A 152 1.99 6.26 -6.34
CA SER A 152 1.51 5.66 -7.59
C SER A 152 1.44 6.69 -8.73
N TYR A 153 1.09 7.93 -8.45
CA TYR A 153 1.14 9.02 -9.42
C TYR A 153 2.58 9.34 -9.86
N GLN A 154 3.55 9.35 -8.94
CA GLN A 154 4.96 9.52 -9.28
C GLN A 154 5.48 8.39 -10.19
N LEU A 155 5.01 7.15 -10.00
CA LEU A 155 5.33 6.04 -10.89
C LEU A 155 4.74 6.24 -12.30
N LEU A 156 3.55 6.83 -12.41
CA LEU A 156 2.99 7.22 -13.71
C LEU A 156 3.86 8.25 -14.42
N GLU A 157 4.31 9.29 -13.73
CA GLU A 157 5.23 10.28 -14.30
C GLU A 157 6.55 9.62 -14.74
N THR A 158 7.05 8.67 -13.94
CA THR A 158 8.25 7.91 -14.29
C THR A 158 8.04 7.01 -15.52
N SER A 159 6.83 6.47 -15.73
CA SER A 159 6.55 5.65 -16.93
C SER A 159 6.70 6.43 -18.25
N LEU A 160 6.44 7.74 -18.24
CA LEU A 160 6.74 8.60 -19.40
C LEU A 160 8.24 8.69 -19.65
N GLN A 161 9.05 8.84 -18.60
CA GLN A 161 10.51 8.86 -18.73
C GLN A 161 11.02 7.51 -19.28
N LEU A 162 10.49 6.39 -18.78
CA LEU A 162 10.87 5.06 -19.25
C LEU A 162 10.53 4.81 -20.72
N LEU A 163 9.50 5.46 -21.28
CA LEU A 163 9.20 5.41 -22.71
C LEU A 163 10.32 6.00 -23.58
N GLU A 164 11.01 7.01 -23.08
CA GLU A 164 12.05 7.74 -23.81
C GLU A 164 13.44 7.08 -23.63
N ILE A 165 13.74 6.65 -22.39
CA ILE A 165 15.08 6.16 -22.06
C ILE A 165 15.20 4.64 -22.01
N GLY A 166 14.08 3.92 -21.86
CA GLY A 166 14.07 2.47 -21.62
C GLY A 166 14.47 1.65 -22.84
N ASN A 167 14.96 0.44 -22.56
CA ASN A 167 15.23 -0.54 -23.62
C ASN A 167 13.97 -0.83 -24.44
N PRO A 168 13.95 -0.57 -25.76
CA PRO A 168 12.78 -0.80 -26.61
C PRO A 168 12.25 -2.25 -26.59
N MET A 169 13.10 -3.22 -26.28
CA MET A 169 12.68 -4.62 -26.14
C MET A 169 11.78 -4.86 -24.93
N LEU A 170 11.73 -3.90 -23.99
CA LEU A 170 10.90 -3.94 -22.79
C LEU A 170 9.77 -2.89 -22.85
N ILE A 171 9.37 -2.49 -24.03
CA ILE A 171 8.35 -1.46 -24.21
C ILE A 171 6.99 -1.87 -23.61
N THR A 172 6.64 -3.14 -23.66
CA THR A 172 5.43 -3.70 -23.04
C THR A 172 5.49 -3.63 -21.52
N ASP A 173 6.67 -3.90 -20.92
CA ASP A 173 6.87 -3.77 -19.47
C ASP A 173 6.72 -2.31 -19.04
N THR A 174 7.22 -1.37 -19.83
CA THR A 174 6.99 0.07 -19.60
C THR A 174 5.50 0.41 -19.63
N GLY A 175 4.73 -0.14 -20.57
CA GLY A 175 3.27 -0.01 -20.59
C GLY A 175 2.61 -0.59 -19.33
N MET A 176 3.08 -1.75 -18.89
CA MET A 176 2.59 -2.39 -17.66
C MET A 176 2.89 -1.55 -16.41
N VAL A 177 4.03 -0.84 -16.34
CA VAL A 177 4.30 0.12 -15.25
C VAL A 177 3.17 1.15 -15.15
N ALA A 178 2.78 1.77 -16.26
CA ALA A 178 1.70 2.77 -16.28
C ALA A 178 0.35 2.17 -15.89
N ILE A 179 0.00 1.00 -16.41
CA ILE A 179 -1.28 0.32 -16.12
C ILE A 179 -1.37 -0.02 -14.64
N LEU A 180 -0.34 -0.66 -14.06
CA LEU A 180 -0.32 -1.08 -12.66
C LEU A 180 -0.26 0.14 -11.71
N ALA A 181 0.54 1.15 -12.05
CA ALA A 181 0.60 2.38 -11.26
C ALA A 181 -0.75 3.11 -11.24
N TYR A 182 -1.47 3.15 -12.37
CA TYR A 182 -2.81 3.72 -12.41
C TYR A 182 -3.83 2.88 -11.64
N ALA A 183 -3.77 1.55 -11.74
CA ALA A 183 -4.62 0.66 -10.94
C ALA A 183 -4.39 0.85 -9.43
N ALA A 184 -3.12 1.02 -9.00
CA ALA A 184 -2.77 1.33 -7.61
C ALA A 184 -3.33 2.70 -7.17
N LEU A 185 -3.18 3.75 -8.01
CA LEU A 185 -3.70 5.09 -7.77
C LEU A 185 -5.23 5.07 -7.61
N GLU A 186 -5.94 4.41 -8.53
CA GLU A 186 -7.40 4.33 -8.49
C GLU A 186 -7.90 3.52 -7.29
N SER A 187 -7.23 2.42 -6.96
CA SER A 187 -7.53 1.63 -5.78
C SER A 187 -7.30 2.42 -4.49
N ALA A 188 -6.20 3.17 -4.41
CA ALA A 188 -5.92 4.05 -3.28
C ALA A 188 -6.97 5.15 -3.13
N ARG A 189 -7.44 5.75 -4.24
CA ARG A 189 -8.55 6.70 -4.25
C ARG A 189 -9.80 6.13 -3.58
N LEU A 190 -10.19 4.91 -3.92
CA LEU A 190 -11.37 4.26 -3.31
C LEU A 190 -11.20 4.11 -1.80
N ASN A 191 -9.98 3.77 -1.33
CA ASN A 191 -9.69 3.67 0.10
C ASN A 191 -9.68 5.05 0.80
N VAL A 192 -9.28 6.11 0.13
CA VAL A 192 -9.42 7.48 0.64
C VAL A 192 -10.91 7.84 0.73
N GLU A 193 -11.67 7.68 -0.34
CA GLU A 193 -13.07 8.11 -0.43
C GLU A 193 -13.98 7.38 0.57
N ILE A 194 -13.80 6.08 0.80
CA ILE A 194 -14.61 5.35 1.79
C ILE A 194 -14.38 5.89 3.21
N ASN A 195 -13.16 6.27 3.56
CA ASN A 195 -12.86 6.89 4.84
C ASN A 195 -13.42 8.33 4.91
N LEU A 196 -13.25 9.13 3.84
CA LEU A 196 -13.76 10.51 3.77
C LEU A 196 -15.28 10.56 3.86
N SER A 197 -16.00 9.59 3.30
CA SER A 197 -17.47 9.53 3.36
C SER A 197 -18.03 9.43 4.78
N SER A 198 -17.22 8.97 5.73
CA SER A 198 -17.59 8.81 7.14
C SER A 198 -17.05 9.94 8.04
N ILE A 199 -16.30 10.90 7.49
CA ILE A 199 -15.76 12.06 8.21
C ILE A 199 -16.75 13.21 8.14
N THR A 200 -17.10 13.80 9.30
CA THR A 200 -18.06 14.89 9.42
C THR A 200 -17.44 16.28 9.23
N ASP A 201 -16.12 16.40 9.24
CA ASP A 201 -15.37 17.63 9.00
C ASP A 201 -15.30 17.92 7.50
N GLU A 202 -16.23 18.69 7.00
CA GLU A 202 -16.37 19.01 5.58
C GLU A 202 -15.13 19.73 5.00
N GLU A 203 -14.51 20.61 5.79
CA GLU A 203 -13.30 21.34 5.36
C GLU A 203 -12.13 20.39 5.20
N PHE A 204 -11.93 19.45 6.12
CA PHE A 204 -10.92 18.40 6.00
C PHE A 204 -11.17 17.53 4.74
N VAL A 205 -12.41 17.13 4.51
CA VAL A 205 -12.81 16.34 3.33
C VAL A 205 -12.48 17.09 2.04
N LYS A 206 -12.88 18.37 1.96
CA LYS A 206 -12.61 19.24 0.81
C LYS A 206 -11.11 19.38 0.54
N GLN A 207 -10.30 19.61 1.57
CA GLN A 207 -8.85 19.71 1.45
C GLN A 207 -8.22 18.43 0.91
N LYS A 208 -8.67 17.25 1.38
CA LYS A 208 -8.12 15.97 0.90
C LYS A 208 -8.50 15.69 -0.56
N ARG A 209 -9.75 15.98 -0.95
CA ARG A 209 -10.18 15.85 -2.35
C ARG A 209 -9.49 16.83 -3.28
N ALA A 210 -9.19 18.04 -2.81
CA ALA A 210 -8.44 19.03 -3.60
C ALA A 210 -7.03 18.55 -3.96
N VAL A 211 -6.43 17.68 -3.15
CA VAL A 211 -5.13 17.04 -3.46
C VAL A 211 -5.33 15.81 -4.34
N LEU A 212 -6.34 14.98 -4.07
CA LEU A 212 -6.54 13.69 -4.73
C LEU A 212 -7.04 13.83 -6.19
N ASN A 213 -8.01 14.71 -6.44
CA ASN A 213 -8.67 14.81 -7.75
C ASN A 213 -7.70 15.15 -8.89
N PRO A 214 -6.77 16.13 -8.75
CA PRO A 214 -5.80 16.40 -9.81
C PRO A 214 -4.88 15.20 -10.12
N LEU A 215 -4.54 14.38 -9.11
CA LEU A 215 -3.73 13.18 -9.33
C LEU A 215 -4.48 12.15 -10.19
N MET A 216 -5.79 12.02 -9.97
CA MET A 216 -6.64 11.12 -10.75
C MET A 216 -6.75 11.54 -12.21
N GLU A 217 -7.05 12.82 -12.44
CA GLU A 217 -7.22 13.38 -13.81
C GLU A 217 -5.92 13.26 -14.61
N LYS A 218 -4.81 13.75 -14.04
CA LYS A 218 -3.50 13.70 -14.67
C LYS A 218 -2.99 12.27 -14.82
N GLY A 219 -3.17 11.43 -13.77
CA GLY A 219 -2.74 10.04 -13.80
C GLY A 219 -3.43 9.24 -14.90
N LYS A 220 -4.74 9.47 -15.12
CA LYS A 220 -5.46 8.86 -16.23
C LYS A 220 -4.89 9.28 -17.59
N ALA A 221 -4.64 10.56 -17.78
CA ALA A 221 -4.08 11.09 -19.02
C ALA A 221 -2.69 10.48 -19.32
N ILE A 222 -1.81 10.41 -18.29
CA ILE A 222 -0.48 9.79 -18.44
C ILE A 222 -0.60 8.31 -18.81
N LYS A 223 -1.43 7.54 -18.11
CA LYS A 223 -1.63 6.12 -18.42
C LYS A 223 -2.13 5.94 -19.85
N ASP A 224 -3.11 6.71 -20.27
CA ASP A 224 -3.66 6.63 -21.64
C ASP A 224 -2.60 6.98 -22.69
N GLU A 225 -1.78 8.00 -22.45
CA GLU A 225 -0.67 8.41 -23.33
C GLU A 225 0.39 7.30 -23.44
N VAL A 226 0.85 6.76 -22.29
CA VAL A 226 1.88 5.71 -22.28
C VAL A 226 1.40 4.47 -23.02
N VAL A 227 0.18 4.00 -22.72
CA VAL A 227 -0.38 2.81 -23.38
C VAL A 227 -0.50 3.02 -24.88
N LYS A 228 -1.02 4.16 -25.33
CA LYS A 228 -1.10 4.49 -26.74
C LYS A 228 0.27 4.45 -27.45
N LYS A 229 1.29 5.08 -26.85
CA LYS A 229 2.66 5.09 -27.41
C LYS A 229 3.29 3.69 -27.43
N VAL A 230 2.96 2.83 -26.47
CA VAL A 230 3.37 1.43 -26.48
C VAL A 230 2.69 0.67 -27.63
N GLU A 231 1.37 0.81 -27.78
CA GLU A 231 0.60 0.16 -28.86
C GLU A 231 1.08 0.57 -30.27
N GLU A 232 1.56 1.81 -30.45
CA GLU A 232 2.14 2.30 -31.70
C GLU A 232 3.51 1.68 -32.03
N LYS A 233 4.17 1.06 -31.04
CA LYS A 233 5.54 0.49 -31.19
C LYS A 233 5.57 -1.03 -31.24
N ILE A 234 4.46 -1.73 -30.99
CA ILE A 234 4.33 -3.19 -31.08
C ILE A 234 3.60 -3.62 -32.33
#